data_6732a05b1925936209fbf30ec5708ca4
#
_entry.id   6732a05b1925936209fbf30ec5708ca4
#
_cell.length_a   1.000
_cell.length_b   1.000
_cell.length_c   1.000
_cell.angle_alpha   90.00
_cell.angle_beta   90.00
_cell.angle_gamma   90.00
#
_symmetry.space_group_name_H-M   'P 1'
#
loop_
_entity.id
_entity.type
_entity.pdbx_description
1 polymer ?
#
loop_
_entity_poly.entity_id
_entity_poly.type
_entity_poly.pdbx_seq_one_letter_code
_entity_poly.pdbx_strand_id
1 'polypeptide(L)'
;MPGALSHIRVLDLSRGLAGPGAGQILADRGAEVIKIERPGSGDDTRAWGPPFLKDAEGNDTSEAAYYLSANRNKKSVTVDFTQPEGQRIVRELAAKADILLENFKVGGLKAYGLDYESLKQVNPKLIYCSITGFGQSGPYAKRAGYDFMIQGLGGLMSLTGRADNEEGAGPVKVGVALTDILTGLYSSTAVLAALAHRDVSGIGQHIDMALLDVQVACLANQTLNYLTTGVPPRRLGNAHPNIVPYQDFPTADGDMILTVGNDSQFRKFAELADHPEWADDPRFATNKARVANREVLIPLIRQATVLHTTAEWILSLERAGVPCGPINDLAQVFADPQVQARGLRVELPHPLAGTVPQVASPIRLSETPVEYRNPPPTLGQHTDEVLETLLGLDAAALERLRDGKVI
;
A
#
# COMPACT_ATOMS: atom_id res chain seq x y z
N MET A 1 -24.89 9.44 5.29
CA MET A 1 -24.25 10.74 5.62
C MET A 1 -23.07 10.93 4.68
N PRO A 2 -22.70 12.15 4.32
CA PRO A 2 -21.53 12.35 3.46
C PRO A 2 -20.27 11.77 4.13
N GLY A 3 -19.32 11.29 3.34
CA GLY A 3 -18.06 10.75 3.84
C GLY A 3 -17.28 11.75 4.69
N ALA A 4 -16.41 11.26 5.58
CA ALA A 4 -15.68 12.10 6.55
C ALA A 4 -14.88 13.25 5.90
N LEU A 5 -14.42 13.08 4.66
CA LEU A 5 -13.65 14.07 3.90
C LEU A 5 -14.45 14.67 2.72
N SER A 6 -15.78 14.61 2.75
CA SER A 6 -16.62 15.09 1.62
C SER A 6 -16.49 16.59 1.33
N HIS A 7 -15.92 17.36 2.24
CA HIS A 7 -15.63 18.78 2.13
C HIS A 7 -14.21 19.06 1.61
N ILE A 8 -13.41 18.03 1.33
CA ILE A 8 -12.00 18.11 0.94
C ILE A 8 -11.84 17.81 -0.54
N ARG A 9 -11.06 18.65 -1.23
CA ARG A 9 -10.65 18.44 -2.62
C ARG A 9 -9.16 18.17 -2.71
N VAL A 10 -8.81 17.09 -3.41
CA VAL A 10 -7.44 16.63 -3.65
C VAL A 10 -7.11 16.77 -5.12
N LEU A 11 -6.02 17.44 -5.43
CA LEU A 11 -5.42 17.46 -6.76
C LEU A 11 -4.28 16.43 -6.78
N ASP A 12 -4.46 15.35 -7.53
CA ASP A 12 -3.52 14.21 -7.58
C ASP A 12 -2.74 14.26 -8.91
N LEU A 13 -1.49 14.73 -8.85
CA LEU A 13 -0.56 14.76 -9.99
C LEU A 13 0.34 13.52 -9.99
N SER A 14 0.19 12.62 -8.99
CA SER A 14 1.07 11.48 -8.82
C SER A 14 0.78 10.34 -9.80
N ARG A 15 1.76 9.46 -10.00
CA ARG A 15 1.70 8.29 -10.88
C ARG A 15 2.21 7.05 -10.14
N GLY A 16 1.91 5.88 -10.68
CA GLY A 16 2.33 4.61 -10.12
C GLY A 16 1.45 4.15 -8.98
N LEU A 17 2.01 3.91 -7.79
CA LEU A 17 1.26 3.27 -6.71
C LEU A 17 1.18 4.10 -5.41
N ALA A 18 2.29 4.60 -4.88
CA ALA A 18 2.32 5.26 -3.57
C ALA A 18 1.38 6.48 -3.49
N GLY A 19 1.55 7.44 -4.40
CA GLY A 19 0.70 8.64 -4.48
C GLY A 19 -0.74 8.32 -4.85
N PRO A 20 -1.00 7.57 -5.95
CA PRO A 20 -2.34 7.15 -6.32
C PRO A 20 -3.04 6.36 -5.21
N GLY A 21 -2.33 5.50 -4.49
CA GLY A 21 -2.84 4.78 -3.32
C GLY A 21 -3.27 5.73 -2.19
N ALA A 22 -2.46 6.75 -1.88
CA ALA A 22 -2.83 7.79 -0.92
C ALA A 22 -4.09 8.55 -1.36
N GLY A 23 -4.16 8.94 -2.64
CA GLY A 23 -5.33 9.58 -3.23
C GLY A 23 -6.59 8.72 -3.13
N GLN A 24 -6.49 7.41 -3.42
CA GLN A 24 -7.62 6.47 -3.27
C GLN A 24 -8.08 6.34 -1.83
N ILE A 25 -7.15 6.29 -0.87
CA ILE A 25 -7.48 6.24 0.56
C ILE A 25 -8.29 7.48 0.99
N LEU A 26 -7.95 8.66 0.50
CA LEU A 26 -8.71 9.89 0.75
C LEU A 26 -10.06 9.89 0.02
N ALA A 27 -10.09 9.44 -1.24
CA ALA A 27 -11.30 9.32 -2.05
C ALA A 27 -12.34 8.37 -1.42
N ASP A 28 -11.90 7.23 -0.90
CA ASP A 28 -12.76 6.27 -0.20
C ASP A 28 -13.44 6.86 1.06
N ARG A 29 -12.88 7.94 1.60
CA ARG A 29 -13.44 8.67 2.75
C ARG A 29 -14.28 9.88 2.34
N GLY A 30 -14.57 10.03 1.07
CA GLY A 30 -15.47 11.05 0.57
C GLY A 30 -14.78 12.23 -0.11
N ALA A 31 -13.45 12.37 -0.04
CA ALA A 31 -12.76 13.47 -0.73
C ALA A 31 -13.02 13.44 -2.25
N GLU A 32 -13.17 14.63 -2.84
CA GLU A 32 -13.16 14.77 -4.29
C GLU A 32 -11.72 14.74 -4.77
N VAL A 33 -11.32 13.64 -5.42
CA VAL A 33 -9.95 13.48 -5.92
C VAL A 33 -9.93 13.65 -7.44
N ILE A 34 -9.23 14.68 -7.89
CA ILE A 34 -9.03 15.02 -9.30
C ILE A 34 -7.62 14.59 -9.68
N LYS A 35 -7.51 13.53 -10.47
CA LYS A 35 -6.25 13.02 -11.00
C LYS A 35 -5.92 13.71 -12.31
N ILE A 36 -4.80 14.44 -12.32
CA ILE A 36 -4.27 15.09 -13.52
C ILE A 36 -3.38 14.10 -14.27
N GLU A 37 -3.72 13.83 -15.51
CA GLU A 37 -3.02 12.87 -16.35
C GLU A 37 -2.56 13.53 -17.65
N ARG A 38 -1.50 12.98 -18.24
CA ARG A 38 -1.01 13.44 -19.53
C ARG A 38 -1.99 13.03 -20.65
N PRO A 39 -2.37 13.93 -21.57
CA PRO A 39 -3.20 13.55 -22.72
C PRO A 39 -2.58 12.39 -23.51
N GLY A 40 -3.42 11.45 -23.93
CA GLY A 40 -3.07 10.30 -24.75
C GLY A 40 -2.38 9.14 -24.05
N SER A 41 -1.60 9.36 -22.98
CA SER A 41 -0.87 8.29 -22.28
C SER A 41 -1.32 8.05 -20.84
N GLY A 42 -1.72 9.09 -20.13
CA GLY A 42 -2.14 9.01 -18.73
C GLY A 42 -1.03 8.64 -17.77
N ASP A 43 -1.42 7.97 -16.69
CA ASP A 43 -0.53 7.35 -15.72
C ASP A 43 0.17 6.14 -16.36
N ASP A 44 1.47 5.99 -16.12
CA ASP A 44 2.28 4.90 -16.67
C ASP A 44 1.67 3.51 -16.35
N THR A 45 0.96 3.38 -15.21
CA THR A 45 0.31 2.13 -14.79
C THR A 45 -0.83 1.69 -15.69
N ARG A 46 -1.39 2.58 -16.53
CA ARG A 46 -2.38 2.19 -17.56
C ARG A 46 -1.80 1.22 -18.58
N ALA A 47 -0.48 1.30 -18.84
CA ALA A 47 0.22 0.40 -19.76
C ALA A 47 0.87 -0.82 -19.07
N TRP A 48 0.79 -0.92 -17.73
CA TRP A 48 1.44 -2.02 -16.98
C TRP A 48 0.57 -3.28 -16.92
N GLY A 49 0.29 -3.83 -18.07
CA GLY A 49 -0.38 -5.11 -18.29
C GLY A 49 0.47 -6.04 -19.15
N PRO A 50 0.06 -7.29 -19.38
CA PRO A 50 -1.16 -7.92 -18.86
C PRO A 50 -1.11 -8.16 -17.33
N PRO A 51 -2.30 -8.36 -16.65
CA PRO A 51 -3.62 -8.47 -17.24
C PRO A 51 -4.29 -7.11 -17.47
N PHE A 52 -5.17 -7.06 -18.47
CA PHE A 52 -6.09 -5.96 -18.73
C PHE A 52 -7.53 -6.38 -18.39
N LEU A 53 -8.36 -5.41 -18.03
CA LEU A 53 -9.80 -5.62 -17.86
C LEU A 53 -10.40 -6.06 -19.19
N LYS A 54 -11.29 -7.06 -19.16
CA LYS A 54 -11.96 -7.58 -20.37
C LYS A 54 -13.28 -6.84 -20.60
N ASP A 55 -13.57 -6.58 -21.87
CA ASP A 55 -14.89 -6.12 -22.32
C ASP A 55 -15.91 -7.28 -22.30
N ALA A 56 -17.15 -7.01 -22.72
CA ALA A 56 -18.22 -8.01 -22.79
C ALA A 56 -17.95 -9.14 -23.78
N GLU A 57 -17.14 -8.89 -24.80
CA GLU A 57 -16.71 -9.84 -25.83
C GLU A 57 -15.46 -10.64 -25.42
N GLY A 58 -14.85 -10.32 -24.27
CA GLY A 58 -13.67 -10.99 -23.75
C GLY A 58 -12.35 -10.44 -24.30
N ASN A 59 -12.35 -9.30 -25.00
CA ASN A 59 -11.15 -8.65 -25.49
C ASN A 59 -10.50 -7.80 -24.39
N ASP A 60 -9.20 -7.54 -24.49
CA ASP A 60 -8.52 -6.62 -23.59
C ASP A 60 -8.97 -5.17 -23.84
N THR A 61 -9.32 -4.47 -22.77
CA THR A 61 -9.52 -3.03 -22.78
C THR A 61 -8.18 -2.30 -22.59
N SER A 62 -8.22 -0.96 -22.55
CA SER A 62 -7.05 -0.12 -22.20
C SER A 62 -6.74 -0.09 -20.69
N GLU A 63 -7.53 -0.77 -19.86
CA GLU A 63 -7.48 -0.62 -18.40
C GLU A 63 -6.66 -1.78 -17.77
N ALA A 64 -5.38 -1.51 -17.50
CA ALA A 64 -4.52 -2.48 -16.82
C ALA A 64 -4.93 -2.68 -15.35
N ALA A 65 -4.89 -3.91 -14.86
CA ALA A 65 -5.22 -4.25 -13.47
C ALA A 65 -4.39 -3.44 -12.45
N TYR A 66 -3.18 -3.06 -12.82
CA TYR A 66 -2.33 -2.23 -11.96
C TYR A 66 -2.94 -0.84 -11.73
N TYR A 67 -3.37 -0.16 -12.79
CA TYR A 67 -4.05 1.13 -12.68
C TYR A 67 -5.35 1.02 -11.88
N LEU A 68 -6.13 -0.03 -12.14
CA LEU A 68 -7.41 -0.27 -11.47
C LEU A 68 -7.26 -0.44 -9.95
N SER A 69 -6.12 -0.93 -9.47
CA SER A 69 -5.88 -1.21 -8.05
C SER A 69 -5.81 0.03 -7.15
N ALA A 70 -5.53 1.22 -7.70
CA ALA A 70 -5.22 2.43 -6.92
C ALA A 70 -5.99 3.70 -7.33
N ASN A 71 -7.05 3.59 -8.19
CA ASN A 71 -7.66 4.78 -8.76
C ASN A 71 -9.19 4.86 -8.68
N ARG A 72 -9.86 3.98 -7.90
CA ARG A 72 -11.32 4.12 -7.71
C ARG A 72 -11.68 5.42 -6.98
N ASN A 73 -12.90 5.85 -7.13
CA ASN A 73 -13.46 7.08 -6.55
C ASN A 73 -12.76 8.38 -7.00
N LYS A 74 -11.92 8.33 -8.05
CA LYS A 74 -11.25 9.51 -8.60
C LYS A 74 -11.94 10.01 -9.87
N LYS A 75 -11.67 11.27 -10.21
CA LYS A 75 -11.98 11.89 -11.51
C LYS A 75 -10.68 12.01 -12.32
N SER A 76 -10.64 11.46 -13.53
CA SER A 76 -9.50 11.62 -14.45
C SER A 76 -9.69 12.85 -15.32
N VAL A 77 -8.69 13.72 -15.32
CA VAL A 77 -8.64 14.96 -16.10
C VAL A 77 -7.32 14.99 -16.86
N THR A 78 -7.37 15.09 -18.17
CA THR A 78 -6.17 15.22 -18.99
C THR A 78 -5.72 16.68 -19.06
N VAL A 79 -4.43 16.94 -18.73
CA VAL A 79 -3.79 18.25 -18.89
C VAL A 79 -2.31 18.07 -19.17
N ASP A 80 -1.82 18.66 -20.26
CA ASP A 80 -0.38 18.79 -20.52
C ASP A 80 0.19 20.06 -19.88
N PHE A 81 0.60 19.98 -18.62
CA PHE A 81 1.21 21.09 -17.90
C PHE A 81 2.68 21.39 -18.32
N THR A 82 3.23 20.71 -19.31
CA THR A 82 4.47 21.17 -19.95
C THR A 82 4.23 22.41 -20.80
N GLN A 83 2.99 22.66 -21.20
CA GLN A 83 2.55 23.84 -21.94
C GLN A 83 2.08 24.94 -20.97
N PRO A 84 2.30 26.24 -21.30
CA PRO A 84 1.90 27.38 -20.44
C PRO A 84 0.42 27.38 -20.05
N GLU A 85 -0.46 27.00 -20.97
CA GLU A 85 -1.91 26.95 -20.72
C GLU A 85 -2.27 25.82 -19.77
N GLY A 86 -1.63 24.65 -19.89
CA GLY A 86 -1.79 23.55 -18.93
C GLY A 86 -1.27 23.91 -17.54
N GLN A 87 -0.16 24.66 -17.43
CA GLN A 87 0.33 25.19 -16.16
C GLN A 87 -0.70 26.10 -15.50
N ARG A 88 -1.33 26.99 -16.28
CA ARG A 88 -2.39 27.88 -15.82
C ARG A 88 -3.56 27.05 -15.24
N ILE A 89 -4.05 26.08 -16.01
CA ILE A 89 -5.14 25.19 -15.58
C ILE A 89 -4.82 24.51 -14.26
N VAL A 90 -3.66 23.86 -14.12
CA VAL A 90 -3.28 23.17 -12.89
C VAL A 90 -3.13 24.14 -11.72
N ARG A 91 -2.60 25.33 -11.94
CA ARG A 91 -2.48 26.36 -10.89
C ARG A 91 -3.86 26.86 -10.42
N GLU A 92 -4.81 27.07 -11.33
CA GLU A 92 -6.18 27.48 -10.99
C GLU A 92 -6.93 26.35 -10.24
N LEU A 93 -6.72 25.10 -10.60
CA LEU A 93 -7.24 23.95 -9.85
C LEU A 93 -6.61 23.87 -8.44
N ALA A 94 -5.29 24.08 -8.33
CA ALA A 94 -4.59 24.09 -7.04
C ALA A 94 -5.06 25.23 -6.12
N ALA A 95 -5.47 26.36 -6.67
CA ALA A 95 -6.08 27.47 -5.92
C ALA A 95 -7.40 27.07 -5.24
N LYS A 96 -8.07 26.04 -5.76
CA LYS A 96 -9.37 25.51 -5.27
C LYS A 96 -9.24 24.17 -4.56
N ALA A 97 -8.03 23.63 -4.45
CA ALA A 97 -7.75 22.37 -3.79
C ALA A 97 -7.33 22.58 -2.34
N ASP A 98 -7.62 21.60 -1.51
CA ASP A 98 -7.15 21.51 -0.12
C ASP A 98 -5.80 20.82 -0.03
N ILE A 99 -5.61 19.81 -0.87
CA ILE A 99 -4.45 18.93 -0.88
C ILE A 99 -3.93 18.79 -2.30
N LEU A 100 -2.61 18.78 -2.48
CA LEU A 100 -1.96 18.37 -3.70
C LEU A 100 -1.01 17.20 -3.40
N LEU A 101 -1.12 16.13 -4.20
CA LEU A 101 -0.22 14.97 -4.16
C LEU A 101 0.63 14.95 -5.44
N GLU A 102 1.95 14.80 -5.30
CA GLU A 102 2.83 14.63 -6.45
C GLU A 102 4.00 13.68 -6.15
N ASN A 103 4.59 13.09 -7.18
CA ASN A 103 5.77 12.24 -7.04
C ASN A 103 6.80 12.44 -8.18
N PHE A 104 6.97 13.68 -8.59
CA PHE A 104 7.98 14.05 -9.57
C PHE A 104 9.37 14.10 -8.94
N LYS A 105 10.41 14.11 -9.77
CA LYS A 105 11.78 14.34 -9.30
C LYS A 105 11.88 15.67 -8.56
N VAL A 106 12.67 15.70 -7.49
CA VAL A 106 12.91 16.91 -6.71
C VAL A 106 13.26 18.09 -7.60
N GLY A 107 12.48 19.17 -7.48
CA GLY A 107 12.59 20.37 -8.30
C GLY A 107 11.97 20.27 -9.71
N GLY A 108 11.44 19.12 -10.12
CA GLY A 108 10.88 18.94 -11.47
C GLY A 108 9.67 19.82 -11.77
N LEU A 109 8.83 20.08 -10.79
CA LEU A 109 7.65 20.93 -10.93
C LEU A 109 7.95 22.43 -10.86
N LYS A 110 9.15 22.80 -10.38
CA LYS A 110 9.56 24.20 -10.24
C LYS A 110 9.60 24.94 -11.58
N ALA A 111 10.06 24.27 -12.64
CA ALA A 111 10.10 24.84 -13.98
C ALA A 111 8.71 25.22 -14.53
N TYR A 112 7.67 24.62 -13.99
CA TYR A 112 6.26 24.83 -14.37
C TYR A 112 5.51 25.76 -13.39
N GLY A 113 6.17 26.21 -12.31
CA GLY A 113 5.53 26.99 -11.25
C GLY A 113 4.45 26.21 -10.49
N LEU A 114 4.63 24.90 -10.38
CA LEU A 114 3.73 23.96 -9.73
C LEU A 114 4.36 23.30 -8.49
N ASP A 115 5.52 23.76 -8.06
CA ASP A 115 6.17 23.38 -6.79
C ASP A 115 5.48 24.06 -5.60
N TYR A 116 5.77 23.56 -4.39
CA TYR A 116 5.15 24.07 -3.16
C TYR A 116 5.29 25.58 -2.98
N GLU A 117 6.50 26.12 -3.17
CA GLU A 117 6.75 27.54 -2.94
C GLU A 117 5.97 28.44 -3.92
N SER A 118 5.78 28.00 -5.15
CA SER A 118 4.96 28.69 -6.15
C SER A 118 3.48 28.61 -5.83
N LEU A 119 2.96 27.42 -5.49
CA LEU A 119 1.53 27.21 -5.22
C LEU A 119 1.08 27.77 -3.87
N LYS A 120 1.98 27.83 -2.88
CA LYS A 120 1.73 28.48 -1.58
C LYS A 120 1.38 29.97 -1.73
N GLN A 121 1.93 30.66 -2.73
CA GLN A 121 1.58 32.06 -3.01
C GLN A 121 0.14 32.20 -3.51
N VAL A 122 -0.37 31.19 -4.21
CA VAL A 122 -1.73 31.15 -4.74
C VAL A 122 -2.72 30.65 -3.70
N ASN A 123 -2.32 29.65 -2.91
CA ASN A 123 -3.15 29.02 -1.89
C ASN A 123 -2.33 28.73 -0.61
N PRO A 124 -2.26 29.67 0.34
CA PRO A 124 -1.51 29.50 1.59
C PRO A 124 -2.04 28.36 2.49
N LYS A 125 -3.26 27.88 2.22
CA LYS A 125 -3.91 26.79 2.96
C LYS A 125 -3.64 25.42 2.34
N LEU A 126 -2.96 25.37 1.19
CA LEU A 126 -2.68 24.14 0.48
C LEU A 126 -1.76 23.21 1.30
N ILE A 127 -2.19 21.98 1.47
CA ILE A 127 -1.35 20.89 1.97
C ILE A 127 -0.71 20.23 0.76
N TYR A 128 0.60 20.33 0.64
CA TYR A 128 1.36 19.84 -0.51
C TYR A 128 2.20 18.65 -0.11
N CYS A 129 1.93 17.46 -0.65
CA CYS A 129 2.64 16.23 -0.34
C CYS A 129 3.51 15.80 -1.51
N SER A 130 4.83 15.90 -1.34
CA SER A 130 5.82 15.37 -2.27
C SER A 130 6.24 13.97 -1.85
N ILE A 131 6.04 12.98 -2.72
CA ILE A 131 6.41 11.58 -2.48
C ILE A 131 7.59 11.25 -3.39
N THR A 132 8.76 10.99 -2.80
CA THR A 132 10.00 10.75 -3.56
C THR A 132 10.74 9.52 -3.03
N GLY A 133 11.74 9.03 -3.77
CA GLY A 133 12.53 7.89 -3.33
C GLY A 133 13.34 8.17 -2.06
N PHE A 134 13.88 9.41 -1.92
CA PHE A 134 14.91 9.73 -0.92
C PHE A 134 14.66 11.05 -0.17
N GLY A 135 13.51 11.67 -0.31
CA GLY A 135 13.21 12.97 0.29
C GLY A 135 13.73 14.17 -0.51
N GLN A 136 13.36 15.37 -0.05
CA GLN A 136 13.68 16.65 -0.70
C GLN A 136 15.13 17.12 -0.46
N SER A 137 15.83 16.50 0.49
CA SER A 137 17.17 16.88 0.91
C SER A 137 18.12 15.68 1.04
N GLY A 138 19.39 15.94 1.29
CA GLY A 138 20.39 14.91 1.46
C GLY A 138 21.07 14.45 0.16
N PRO A 139 22.06 13.55 0.26
CA PRO A 139 22.94 13.19 -0.88
C PRO A 139 22.23 12.47 -2.01
N TYR A 140 21.07 11.87 -1.75
CA TYR A 140 20.30 11.10 -2.74
C TYR A 140 19.03 11.80 -3.24
N ALA A 141 18.74 13.03 -2.82
CA ALA A 141 17.52 13.74 -3.16
C ALA A 141 17.21 13.79 -4.68
N LYS A 142 18.24 13.89 -5.52
CA LYS A 142 18.08 13.93 -6.99
C LYS A 142 17.99 12.57 -7.67
N ARG A 143 18.14 11.46 -6.92
CA ARG A 143 18.05 10.11 -7.48
C ARG A 143 16.60 9.72 -7.68
N ALA A 144 16.33 8.98 -8.75
CA ALA A 144 15.05 8.29 -8.91
C ALA A 144 14.96 7.14 -7.89
N GLY A 145 13.78 6.91 -7.35
CA GLY A 145 13.48 5.80 -6.45
C GLY A 145 12.23 5.05 -6.91
N TYR A 146 12.33 3.72 -6.94
CA TYR A 146 11.22 2.81 -7.16
C TYR A 146 11.19 1.77 -6.04
N ASP A 147 10.02 1.24 -5.74
CA ASP A 147 9.78 0.28 -4.66
C ASP A 147 10.86 -0.80 -4.54
N PHE A 148 11.12 -1.55 -5.60
CA PHE A 148 12.07 -2.66 -5.58
C PHE A 148 13.50 -2.21 -5.19
N MET A 149 13.95 -1.09 -5.75
CA MET A 149 15.25 -0.53 -5.40
C MET A 149 15.31 -0.10 -3.93
N ILE A 150 14.23 0.47 -3.41
CA ILE A 150 14.14 0.90 -2.02
C ILE A 150 14.03 -0.31 -1.07
N GLN A 151 13.33 -1.38 -1.43
CA GLN A 151 13.37 -2.63 -0.65
C GLN A 151 14.81 -3.15 -0.49
N GLY A 152 15.64 -3.02 -1.54
CA GLY A 152 17.06 -3.37 -1.48
C GLY A 152 17.87 -2.42 -0.60
N LEU A 153 17.83 -1.12 -0.91
CA LEU A 153 18.59 -0.08 -0.20
C LEU A 153 18.15 0.11 1.26
N GLY A 154 16.86 0.00 1.52
CA GLY A 154 16.25 0.19 2.84
C GLY A 154 16.31 -1.06 3.74
N GLY A 155 17.02 -2.12 3.35
CA GLY A 155 17.31 -3.27 4.21
C GLY A 155 16.27 -4.39 4.22
N LEU A 156 15.06 -4.20 3.65
CA LEU A 156 14.01 -5.23 3.68
C LEU A 156 14.46 -6.54 3.02
N MET A 157 15.11 -6.45 1.86
CA MET A 157 15.59 -7.65 1.15
C MET A 157 16.70 -8.40 1.90
N SER A 158 17.45 -7.73 2.78
CA SER A 158 18.46 -8.41 3.63
C SER A 158 17.81 -9.34 4.67
N LEU A 159 16.53 -9.10 5.00
CA LEU A 159 15.75 -9.85 5.98
C LEU A 159 14.81 -10.88 5.33
N THR A 160 14.45 -10.70 4.07
CA THR A 160 13.45 -11.49 3.34
C THR A 160 14.12 -12.46 2.39
N GLY A 161 13.72 -13.74 2.43
CA GLY A 161 14.26 -14.82 1.64
C GLY A 161 14.54 -16.06 2.46
N ARG A 162 15.04 -17.12 1.85
CA ARG A 162 15.44 -18.35 2.54
C ARG A 162 16.53 -18.07 3.59
N ALA A 163 16.55 -18.85 4.64
CA ALA A 163 17.55 -18.74 5.70
C ALA A 163 18.99 -18.88 5.13
N ASP A 164 19.95 -18.16 5.70
CA ASP A 164 21.31 -18.07 5.14
C ASP A 164 22.07 -19.42 5.10
N ASN A 165 21.61 -20.42 5.83
CA ASN A 165 22.17 -21.77 5.89
C ASN A 165 21.39 -22.79 5.01
N GLU A 166 20.43 -22.36 4.24
CA GLU A 166 19.62 -23.22 3.37
C GLU A 166 20.07 -23.14 1.90
N GLU A 167 19.82 -24.22 1.16
CA GLU A 167 20.04 -24.22 -0.29
C GLU A 167 19.15 -23.18 -0.97
N GLY A 168 19.73 -22.38 -1.87
CA GLY A 168 19.04 -21.26 -2.52
C GLY A 168 18.85 -20.04 -1.65
N ALA A 169 19.62 -19.90 -0.54
CA ALA A 169 19.65 -18.71 0.29
C ALA A 169 19.97 -17.46 -0.55
N GLY A 170 19.34 -16.34 -0.20
CA GLY A 170 19.59 -15.06 -0.83
C GLY A 170 18.52 -14.03 -0.54
N PRO A 171 18.81 -12.73 -0.81
CA PRO A 171 17.83 -11.66 -0.67
C PRO A 171 16.69 -11.80 -1.67
N VAL A 172 15.45 -11.69 -1.20
CA VAL A 172 14.24 -11.73 -2.04
C VAL A 172 13.38 -10.51 -1.71
N LYS A 173 12.84 -9.86 -2.75
CA LYS A 173 11.85 -8.80 -2.53
C LYS A 173 10.51 -9.40 -2.09
N VAL A 174 9.70 -8.61 -1.40
CA VAL A 174 8.30 -8.97 -1.14
C VAL A 174 7.52 -9.02 -2.47
N GLY A 175 6.58 -9.94 -2.60
CA GLY A 175 5.82 -10.19 -3.83
C GLY A 175 4.96 -9.03 -4.34
N VAL A 176 4.71 -8.03 -3.48
CA VAL A 176 4.00 -6.79 -3.81
C VAL A 176 4.93 -5.59 -3.66
N ALA A 177 4.57 -4.44 -4.23
CA ALA A 177 5.28 -3.17 -4.04
C ALA A 177 5.00 -2.61 -2.62
N LEU A 178 5.55 -3.30 -1.60
CA LEU A 178 5.21 -3.06 -0.18
C LEU A 178 5.62 -1.67 0.28
N THR A 179 6.79 -1.19 -0.15
CA THR A 179 7.27 0.16 0.22
C THR A 179 6.35 1.24 -0.33
N ASP A 180 5.88 1.10 -1.57
CA ASP A 180 4.91 2.03 -2.15
C ASP A 180 3.59 2.02 -1.37
N ILE A 181 3.05 0.84 -1.04
CA ILE A 181 1.80 0.69 -0.28
C ILE A 181 1.93 1.38 1.08
N LEU A 182 3.01 1.11 1.81
CA LEU A 182 3.27 1.73 3.12
C LEU A 182 3.46 3.24 2.99
N THR A 183 4.17 3.70 1.96
CA THR A 183 4.35 5.14 1.70
C THR A 183 3.02 5.83 1.41
N GLY A 184 2.11 5.20 0.68
CA GLY A 184 0.75 5.69 0.47
C GLY A 184 -0.04 5.83 1.79
N LEU A 185 0.07 4.85 2.68
CA LEU A 185 -0.54 4.89 4.02
C LEU A 185 0.06 6.00 4.89
N TYR A 186 1.38 6.12 4.94
CA TYR A 186 2.05 7.20 5.68
C TYR A 186 1.72 8.57 5.10
N SER A 187 1.66 8.71 3.77
CA SER A 187 1.25 9.96 3.11
C SER A 187 -0.18 10.35 3.49
N SER A 188 -1.11 9.41 3.48
CA SER A 188 -2.50 9.66 3.92
C SER A 188 -2.55 10.10 5.38
N THR A 189 -1.78 9.46 6.26
CA THR A 189 -1.69 9.81 7.69
C THR A 189 -1.12 11.22 7.87
N ALA A 190 -0.03 11.56 7.17
CA ALA A 190 0.58 12.88 7.22
C ALA A 190 -0.36 13.97 6.71
N VAL A 191 -1.11 13.69 5.63
CA VAL A 191 -2.14 14.60 5.09
C VAL A 191 -3.24 14.84 6.12
N LEU A 192 -3.74 13.80 6.80
CA LEU A 192 -4.77 13.95 7.85
C LEU A 192 -4.25 14.76 9.05
N ALA A 193 -2.98 14.56 9.45
CA ALA A 193 -2.34 15.36 10.49
C ALA A 193 -2.19 16.83 10.05
N ALA A 194 -1.82 17.07 8.80
CA ALA A 194 -1.72 18.42 8.25
C ALA A 194 -3.10 19.12 8.14
N LEU A 195 -4.16 18.37 7.81
CA LEU A 195 -5.55 18.88 7.85
C LEU A 195 -5.93 19.32 9.25
N ALA A 196 -5.71 18.47 10.26
CA ALA A 196 -5.99 18.81 11.66
C ALA A 196 -5.22 20.07 12.13
N HIS A 197 -3.94 20.20 11.71
CA HIS A 197 -3.17 21.42 11.98
C HIS A 197 -3.77 22.63 11.27
N ARG A 198 -4.13 22.51 9.99
CA ARG A 198 -4.71 23.59 9.19
C ARG A 198 -6.04 24.06 9.76
N ASP A 199 -6.87 23.16 10.26
CA ASP A 199 -8.17 23.52 10.86
C ASP A 199 -8.04 24.42 12.09
N VAL A 200 -6.91 24.34 12.81
CA VAL A 200 -6.60 25.18 13.96
C VAL A 200 -5.83 26.44 13.55
N SER A 201 -4.83 26.31 12.69
CA SER A 201 -3.89 27.40 12.35
C SER A 201 -4.34 28.25 11.14
N GLY A 202 -5.19 27.70 10.29
CA GLY A 202 -5.55 28.31 9.00
C GLY A 202 -4.46 28.21 7.91
N ILE A 203 -3.35 27.49 8.19
CA ILE A 203 -2.16 27.44 7.31
C ILE A 203 -1.92 26.02 6.83
N GLY A 204 -1.70 25.84 5.51
CA GLY A 204 -1.23 24.59 4.93
C GLY A 204 0.27 24.37 5.15
N GLN A 205 0.80 23.24 4.69
CA GLN A 205 2.22 22.92 4.83
C GLN A 205 2.71 21.97 3.74
N HIS A 206 4.03 21.90 3.59
CA HIS A 206 4.71 20.92 2.77
C HIS A 206 4.95 19.63 3.56
N ILE A 207 4.64 18.51 2.97
CA ILE A 207 4.94 17.16 3.47
C ILE A 207 6.01 16.57 2.57
N ASP A 208 7.19 16.30 3.13
CA ASP A 208 8.28 15.58 2.48
C ASP A 208 8.18 14.10 2.87
N MET A 209 7.75 13.26 1.93
CA MET A 209 7.56 11.82 2.14
C MET A 209 8.57 11.03 1.31
N ALA A 210 9.49 10.34 1.96
CA ALA A 210 10.51 9.54 1.31
C ALA A 210 10.22 8.05 1.45
N LEU A 211 10.26 7.31 0.32
CA LEU A 211 10.11 5.85 0.34
C LEU A 211 11.16 5.19 1.23
N LEU A 212 12.40 5.68 1.20
CA LEU A 212 13.49 5.13 2.02
C LEU A 212 13.21 5.30 3.52
N ASP A 213 12.74 6.46 3.95
CA ASP A 213 12.44 6.73 5.36
C ASP A 213 11.32 5.83 5.86
N VAL A 214 10.26 5.69 5.05
CA VAL A 214 9.14 4.77 5.33
C VAL A 214 9.63 3.33 5.41
N GLN A 215 10.46 2.89 4.45
CA GLN A 215 11.00 1.53 4.46
C GLN A 215 11.82 1.25 5.73
N VAL A 216 12.71 2.15 6.13
CA VAL A 216 13.53 2.00 7.35
C VAL A 216 12.65 1.97 8.61
N ALA A 217 11.64 2.85 8.68
CA ALA A 217 10.69 2.87 9.80
C ALA A 217 9.89 1.56 9.91
N CYS A 218 9.54 0.94 8.78
CA CYS A 218 8.75 -0.29 8.72
C CYS A 218 9.53 -1.58 9.01
N LEU A 219 10.85 -1.53 9.20
CA LEU A 219 11.62 -2.70 9.66
C LEU A 219 11.43 -3.01 11.15
N ALA A 220 10.80 -2.12 11.89
CA ALA A 220 10.30 -2.31 13.26
C ALA A 220 11.34 -2.95 14.23
N ASN A 221 11.00 -4.14 14.77
CA ASN A 221 11.86 -4.86 15.71
C ASN A 221 13.23 -5.27 15.13
N GLN A 222 13.34 -5.51 13.84
CA GLN A 222 14.60 -5.88 13.20
C GLN A 222 15.61 -4.71 13.22
N THR A 223 15.13 -3.49 12.95
CA THR A 223 15.93 -2.28 13.10
C THR A 223 16.39 -2.11 14.55
N LEU A 224 15.49 -2.28 15.51
CA LEU A 224 15.82 -2.16 16.93
C LEU A 224 16.77 -3.27 17.41
N ASN A 225 16.63 -4.50 16.90
CA ASN A 225 17.60 -5.57 17.17
C ASN A 225 19.02 -5.15 16.75
N TYR A 226 19.17 -4.55 15.56
CA TYR A 226 20.44 -4.04 15.09
C TYR A 226 20.96 -2.87 15.95
N LEU A 227 20.15 -1.84 16.13
CA LEU A 227 20.56 -0.62 16.84
C LEU A 227 20.94 -0.88 18.31
N THR A 228 20.34 -1.91 18.93
CA THR A 228 20.62 -2.29 20.33
C THR A 228 21.87 -3.14 20.49
N THR A 229 22.17 -3.96 19.48
CA THR A 229 23.26 -4.95 19.57
C THR A 229 24.48 -4.62 18.71
N GLY A 230 24.32 -3.78 17.68
CA GLY A 230 25.31 -3.55 16.63
C GLY A 230 25.49 -4.74 15.67
N VAL A 231 24.70 -5.81 15.82
CA VAL A 231 24.82 -7.03 15.00
C VAL A 231 23.73 -7.04 13.93
N PRO A 232 24.08 -7.04 12.63
CA PRO A 232 23.10 -7.12 11.56
C PRO A 232 22.28 -8.42 11.66
N PRO A 233 20.92 -8.33 11.58
CA PRO A 233 20.07 -9.51 11.56
C PRO A 233 20.36 -10.41 10.36
N ARG A 234 20.23 -11.72 10.55
CA ARG A 234 20.32 -12.72 9.48
C ARG A 234 18.94 -13.03 8.90
N ARG A 235 18.90 -13.52 7.67
CA ARG A 235 17.67 -14.13 7.13
C ARG A 235 17.39 -15.45 7.85
N LEU A 236 16.14 -15.60 8.28
CA LEU A 236 15.66 -16.77 9.01
C LEU A 236 14.53 -17.50 8.26
N GLY A 237 14.37 -17.25 6.97
CA GLY A 237 13.19 -17.72 6.22
C GLY A 237 11.92 -17.13 6.83
N ASN A 238 10.95 -17.99 7.15
CA ASN A 238 9.71 -17.60 7.81
C ASN A 238 9.81 -17.53 9.35
N ALA A 239 10.98 -17.85 9.92
CA ALA A 239 11.12 -17.90 11.38
C ALA A 239 11.23 -16.51 12.01
N HIS A 240 10.48 -16.28 13.09
CA HIS A 240 10.57 -15.03 13.84
C HIS A 240 11.89 -14.94 14.64
N PRO A 241 12.59 -13.77 14.62
CA PRO A 241 13.88 -13.65 15.29
C PRO A 241 13.81 -13.73 16.82
N ASN A 242 12.72 -13.26 17.42
CA ASN A 242 12.61 -13.07 18.88
C ASN A 242 11.56 -13.98 19.55
N ILE A 243 10.83 -14.80 18.79
CA ILE A 243 9.75 -15.69 19.30
C ILE A 243 9.92 -17.07 18.68
N VAL A 244 9.80 -18.14 19.48
CA VAL A 244 9.94 -19.55 19.06
C VAL A 244 8.95 -20.44 19.81
N PRO A 245 8.21 -21.34 19.09
CA PRO A 245 8.07 -21.45 17.65
C PRO A 245 7.15 -20.37 17.08
N TYR A 246 7.54 -19.76 15.98
CA TYR A 246 6.76 -18.77 15.24
C TYR A 246 7.22 -18.80 13.78
N GLN A 247 6.67 -19.72 12.98
CA GLN A 247 7.05 -19.95 11.58
C GLN A 247 6.09 -20.95 10.92
N ASP A 248 6.40 -21.34 9.68
CA ASP A 248 5.77 -22.47 9.00
C ASP A 248 6.36 -23.82 9.45
N PHE A 249 5.50 -24.83 9.45
CA PHE A 249 5.86 -26.21 9.75
C PHE A 249 5.21 -27.17 8.77
N PRO A 250 5.95 -28.21 8.29
CA PRO A 250 5.37 -29.22 7.43
C PRO A 250 4.34 -30.04 8.23
N THR A 251 3.30 -30.48 7.54
CA THR A 251 2.25 -31.38 8.03
C THR A 251 2.22 -32.64 7.16
N ALA A 252 1.31 -33.58 7.42
CA ALA A 252 1.18 -34.77 6.62
C ALA A 252 0.80 -34.52 5.14
N ASP A 253 0.15 -33.39 4.86
CA ASP A 253 -0.42 -33.06 3.54
C ASP A 253 -0.07 -31.66 3.01
N GLY A 254 0.82 -30.93 3.68
CA GLY A 254 1.23 -29.58 3.27
C GLY A 254 2.03 -28.87 4.35
N ASP A 255 1.70 -27.59 4.55
CA ASP A 255 2.34 -26.75 5.57
C ASP A 255 1.28 -25.95 6.35
N MET A 256 1.58 -25.68 7.63
CA MET A 256 0.81 -24.76 8.47
C MET A 256 1.69 -23.68 9.04
N ILE A 257 1.11 -22.52 9.31
CA ILE A 257 1.71 -21.49 10.14
C ILE A 257 1.35 -21.77 11.60
N LEU A 258 2.37 -21.80 12.47
CA LEU A 258 2.22 -21.91 13.92
C LEU A 258 2.82 -20.67 14.58
N THR A 259 2.04 -19.99 15.43
CA THR A 259 2.45 -18.74 16.08
C THR A 259 2.25 -18.83 17.59
N VAL A 260 3.27 -19.31 18.30
CA VAL A 260 3.25 -19.42 19.76
C VAL A 260 3.80 -18.13 20.37
N GLY A 261 2.90 -17.27 20.85
CA GLY A 261 3.27 -15.95 21.36
C GLY A 261 3.73 -15.90 22.83
N ASN A 262 3.48 -16.96 23.60
CA ASN A 262 3.82 -17.02 25.04
C ASN A 262 3.99 -18.46 25.54
N ASP A 263 4.49 -18.59 26.79
CA ASP A 263 4.82 -19.90 27.36
C ASP A 263 3.57 -20.77 27.65
N SER A 264 2.41 -20.16 27.93
CA SER A 264 1.18 -20.93 28.12
C SER A 264 0.66 -21.53 26.80
N GLN A 265 0.80 -20.82 25.69
CA GLN A 265 0.48 -21.37 24.36
C GLN A 265 1.47 -22.46 23.95
N PHE A 266 2.75 -22.32 24.32
CA PHE A 266 3.75 -23.36 24.09
C PHE A 266 3.39 -24.66 24.82
N ARG A 267 2.98 -24.59 26.09
CA ARG A 267 2.52 -25.77 26.87
C ARG A 267 1.35 -26.47 26.16
N LYS A 268 0.35 -25.71 25.73
CA LYS A 268 -0.81 -26.30 25.03
C LYS A 268 -0.41 -26.93 23.68
N PHE A 269 0.49 -26.27 22.94
CA PHE A 269 1.03 -26.90 21.73
C PHE A 269 1.80 -28.18 22.01
N ALA A 270 2.65 -28.18 23.02
CA ALA A 270 3.43 -29.39 23.43
C ALA A 270 2.52 -30.56 23.81
N GLU A 271 1.42 -30.27 24.53
CA GLU A 271 0.39 -31.29 24.86
C GLU A 271 -0.27 -31.85 23.59
N LEU A 272 -0.66 -31.00 22.64
CA LEU A 272 -1.27 -31.42 21.37
C LEU A 272 -0.30 -32.15 20.44
N ALA A 273 1.00 -31.90 20.60
CA ALA A 273 2.05 -32.56 19.85
C ALA A 273 2.47 -33.92 20.50
N ASP A 274 1.79 -34.39 21.53
CA ASP A 274 2.10 -35.58 22.35
C ASP A 274 3.49 -35.49 23.02
N HIS A 275 3.98 -34.29 23.30
CA HIS A 275 5.26 -34.00 23.93
C HIS A 275 5.15 -33.00 25.10
N PRO A 276 4.29 -33.25 26.09
CA PRO A 276 4.08 -32.32 27.20
C PRO A 276 5.36 -32.01 27.99
N GLU A 277 6.36 -32.89 27.98
CA GLU A 277 7.67 -32.71 28.60
C GLU A 277 8.46 -31.50 28.05
N TRP A 278 8.20 -31.05 26.81
CA TRP A 278 8.87 -29.88 26.26
C TRP A 278 8.59 -28.61 27.08
N ALA A 279 7.40 -28.51 27.64
CA ALA A 279 6.99 -27.32 28.39
C ALA A 279 7.72 -27.19 29.74
N ASP A 280 8.25 -28.29 30.28
CA ASP A 280 8.97 -28.34 31.56
C ASP A 280 10.49 -28.49 31.35
N ASP A 281 10.95 -28.72 30.11
CA ASP A 281 12.38 -28.76 29.78
C ASP A 281 13.01 -27.35 29.93
N PRO A 282 14.06 -27.19 30.78
CA PRO A 282 14.71 -25.90 30.96
C PRO A 282 15.19 -25.23 29.66
N ARG A 283 15.46 -26.02 28.61
CA ARG A 283 15.84 -25.52 27.30
C ARG A 283 14.67 -24.85 26.55
N PHE A 284 13.41 -25.17 26.90
CA PHE A 284 12.21 -24.80 26.13
C PHE A 284 11.12 -24.12 26.98
N ALA A 285 11.19 -24.19 28.30
CA ALA A 285 10.16 -23.72 29.22
C ALA A 285 9.82 -22.24 29.08
N THR A 286 10.76 -21.39 28.64
CA THR A 286 10.54 -19.95 28.43
C THR A 286 10.87 -19.56 27.00
N ASN A 287 10.23 -18.48 26.49
CA ASN A 287 10.53 -17.97 25.15
C ASN A 287 12.02 -17.67 24.97
N LYS A 288 12.68 -17.04 25.99
CA LYS A 288 14.12 -16.78 25.95
C LYS A 288 14.93 -18.06 25.76
N ALA A 289 14.57 -19.13 26.47
CA ALA A 289 15.23 -20.41 26.36
C ALA A 289 14.98 -21.05 24.98
N ARG A 290 13.73 -20.99 24.46
CA ARG A 290 13.42 -21.50 23.13
C ARG A 290 14.16 -20.77 22.02
N VAL A 291 14.26 -19.43 22.09
CA VAL A 291 15.05 -18.65 21.15
C VAL A 291 16.52 -19.08 21.14
N ALA A 292 17.11 -19.28 22.34
CA ALA A 292 18.50 -19.72 22.46
C ALA A 292 18.72 -21.16 21.96
N ASN A 293 17.72 -22.03 22.04
CA ASN A 293 17.77 -23.45 21.67
C ASN A 293 16.94 -23.80 20.42
N ARG A 294 16.68 -22.80 19.53
CA ARG A 294 15.85 -23.03 18.33
C ARG A 294 16.36 -24.14 17.42
N GLU A 295 17.69 -24.27 17.29
CA GLU A 295 18.32 -25.30 16.45
C GLU A 295 18.03 -26.73 16.96
N VAL A 296 17.69 -26.87 18.24
CA VAL A 296 17.29 -28.14 18.83
C VAL A 296 15.78 -28.34 18.77
N LEU A 297 15.01 -27.30 19.10
CA LEU A 297 13.55 -27.41 19.25
C LEU A 297 12.84 -27.52 17.89
N ILE A 298 13.23 -26.71 16.87
CA ILE A 298 12.52 -26.69 15.58
C ILE A 298 12.53 -28.06 14.87
N PRO A 299 13.64 -28.81 14.79
CA PRO A 299 13.63 -30.16 14.24
C PRO A 299 12.69 -31.12 14.98
N LEU A 300 12.59 -31.03 16.31
CA LEU A 300 11.66 -31.85 17.09
C LEU A 300 10.20 -31.53 16.75
N ILE A 301 9.86 -30.25 16.68
CA ILE A 301 8.52 -29.82 16.28
C ILE A 301 8.19 -30.31 14.87
N ARG A 302 9.11 -30.19 13.90
CA ARG A 302 8.91 -30.70 12.53
C ARG A 302 8.60 -32.19 12.49
N GLN A 303 9.25 -33.02 13.35
CA GLN A 303 8.97 -34.43 13.44
C GLN A 303 7.57 -34.73 13.98
N ALA A 304 7.06 -33.92 14.90
CA ALA A 304 5.71 -34.08 15.45
C ALA A 304 4.63 -33.58 14.48
N THR A 305 4.88 -32.46 13.79
CA THR A 305 3.84 -31.81 12.95
C THR A 305 3.48 -32.62 11.69
N VAL A 306 4.41 -33.41 11.15
CA VAL A 306 4.14 -34.28 9.97
C VAL A 306 3.24 -35.49 10.28
N LEU A 307 2.89 -35.74 11.55
CA LEU A 307 2.05 -36.85 11.92
C LEU A 307 0.55 -36.62 11.70
N HIS A 308 0.13 -35.35 11.53
CA HIS A 308 -1.25 -34.98 11.31
C HIS A 308 -1.38 -34.04 10.08
N THR A 309 -2.58 -34.01 9.49
CA THR A 309 -2.90 -33.11 8.38
C THR A 309 -2.97 -31.66 8.83
N THR A 310 -2.85 -30.73 7.88
CA THR A 310 -3.01 -29.29 8.13
C THR A 310 -4.35 -28.99 8.79
N ALA A 311 -5.44 -29.60 8.30
CA ALA A 311 -6.79 -29.38 8.84
C ALA A 311 -6.94 -29.87 10.29
N GLU A 312 -6.38 -31.04 10.62
CA GLU A 312 -6.40 -31.58 11.98
C GLU A 312 -5.62 -30.70 12.96
N TRP A 313 -4.44 -30.22 12.55
CA TRP A 313 -3.67 -29.29 13.36
C TRP A 313 -4.41 -27.98 13.62
N ILE A 314 -4.93 -27.35 12.58
CA ILE A 314 -5.65 -26.08 12.71
C ILE A 314 -6.84 -26.23 13.66
N LEU A 315 -7.66 -27.28 13.49
CA LEU A 315 -8.82 -27.52 14.34
C LEU A 315 -8.44 -27.69 15.82
N SER A 316 -7.37 -28.45 16.10
CA SER A 316 -6.91 -28.73 17.46
C SER A 316 -6.29 -27.51 18.13
N LEU A 317 -5.46 -26.77 17.41
CA LEU A 317 -4.79 -25.57 17.89
C LEU A 317 -5.75 -24.42 18.15
N GLU A 318 -6.72 -24.19 17.25
CA GLU A 318 -7.76 -23.16 17.42
C GLU A 318 -8.60 -23.44 18.69
N ARG A 319 -9.01 -24.70 18.91
CA ARG A 319 -9.75 -25.10 20.13
C ARG A 319 -8.93 -24.87 21.41
N ALA A 320 -7.63 -25.03 21.33
CA ALA A 320 -6.72 -24.77 22.46
C ALA A 320 -6.38 -23.27 22.62
N GLY A 321 -6.77 -22.41 21.65
CA GLY A 321 -6.44 -20.98 21.64
C GLY A 321 -4.97 -20.71 21.31
N VAL A 322 -4.36 -21.56 20.48
CA VAL A 322 -3.02 -21.37 19.91
C VAL A 322 -3.20 -20.88 18.47
N PRO A 323 -2.74 -19.66 18.13
CA PRO A 323 -2.91 -19.11 16.79
C PRO A 323 -2.14 -19.93 15.75
N CYS A 324 -2.85 -20.30 14.68
CA CYS A 324 -2.33 -21.07 13.56
C CYS A 324 -3.14 -20.77 12.29
N GLY A 325 -2.70 -21.26 11.16
CA GLY A 325 -3.46 -21.10 9.91
C GLY A 325 -2.78 -21.75 8.72
N PRO A 326 -3.51 -21.89 7.60
CA PRO A 326 -2.96 -22.36 6.33
C PRO A 326 -2.16 -21.25 5.63
N ILE A 327 -1.40 -21.63 4.60
CA ILE A 327 -0.81 -20.70 3.62
C ILE A 327 -1.72 -20.71 2.40
N ASN A 328 -2.54 -19.67 2.24
CA ASN A 328 -3.53 -19.57 1.18
C ASN A 328 -2.96 -18.87 -0.08
N ASP A 329 -3.36 -19.34 -1.24
CA ASP A 329 -3.29 -18.58 -2.49
C ASP A 329 -4.45 -17.55 -2.57
N LEU A 330 -4.42 -16.67 -3.59
CA LEU A 330 -5.45 -15.63 -3.73
C LEU A 330 -6.85 -16.20 -4.02
N ALA A 331 -6.98 -17.34 -4.67
CA ALA A 331 -8.28 -17.98 -4.89
C ALA A 331 -8.87 -18.46 -3.56
N GLN A 332 -8.04 -19.10 -2.73
CA GLN A 332 -8.41 -19.53 -1.38
C GLN A 332 -8.73 -18.32 -0.47
N VAL A 333 -7.97 -17.23 -0.55
CA VAL A 333 -8.26 -16.00 0.20
C VAL A 333 -9.64 -15.46 -0.13
N PHE A 334 -10.02 -15.35 -1.41
CA PHE A 334 -11.36 -14.85 -1.77
C PHE A 334 -12.49 -15.86 -1.58
N ALA A 335 -12.17 -17.15 -1.39
CA ALA A 335 -13.12 -18.19 -0.98
C ALA A 335 -13.27 -18.30 0.55
N ASP A 336 -12.39 -17.67 1.34
CA ASP A 336 -12.40 -17.72 2.79
C ASP A 336 -13.68 -17.11 3.38
N PRO A 337 -14.38 -17.81 4.31
CA PRO A 337 -15.63 -17.32 4.90
C PRO A 337 -15.51 -15.97 5.59
N GLN A 338 -14.37 -15.66 6.25
CA GLN A 338 -14.16 -14.38 6.91
C GLN A 338 -13.97 -13.25 5.90
N VAL A 339 -13.23 -13.51 4.81
CA VAL A 339 -13.04 -12.56 3.71
C VAL A 339 -14.37 -12.23 3.04
N GLN A 340 -15.20 -13.25 2.79
CA GLN A 340 -16.56 -13.10 2.24
C GLN A 340 -17.49 -12.35 3.20
N ALA A 341 -17.55 -12.75 4.47
CA ALA A 341 -18.37 -12.09 5.50
C ALA A 341 -18.00 -10.62 5.68
N ARG A 342 -16.73 -10.28 5.50
CA ARG A 342 -16.27 -8.88 5.53
C ARG A 342 -16.46 -8.13 4.20
N GLY A 343 -16.95 -8.78 3.15
CA GLY A 343 -17.21 -8.15 1.86
C GLY A 343 -15.95 -7.50 1.27
N LEU A 344 -14.81 -8.21 1.29
CA LEU A 344 -13.54 -7.65 0.81
C LEU A 344 -13.43 -7.62 -0.72
N ARG A 345 -14.38 -8.23 -1.44
CA ARG A 345 -14.55 -8.07 -2.88
C ARG A 345 -15.80 -7.25 -3.16
N VAL A 346 -15.67 -6.20 -3.96
CA VAL A 346 -16.79 -5.37 -4.45
C VAL A 346 -16.73 -5.30 -5.98
N GLU A 347 -17.91 -5.14 -6.60
CA GLU A 347 -18.03 -4.95 -8.05
C GLU A 347 -18.57 -3.54 -8.32
N LEU A 348 -17.92 -2.80 -9.21
CA LEU A 348 -18.35 -1.44 -9.58
C LEU A 348 -18.72 -1.39 -11.05
N PRO A 349 -19.77 -0.65 -11.45
CA PRO A 349 -20.08 -0.42 -12.86
C PRO A 349 -18.88 0.21 -13.57
N HIS A 350 -18.51 -0.31 -14.76
CA HIS A 350 -17.39 0.22 -15.54
C HIS A 350 -17.78 0.44 -17.00
N PRO A 351 -17.46 1.61 -17.61
CA PRO A 351 -17.96 1.96 -18.95
C PRO A 351 -17.49 1.03 -20.07
N LEU A 352 -16.31 0.41 -19.93
CA LEU A 352 -15.74 -0.46 -20.98
C LEU A 352 -16.02 -1.96 -20.76
N ALA A 353 -16.35 -2.37 -19.53
CA ALA A 353 -16.41 -3.79 -19.18
C ALA A 353 -17.70 -4.19 -18.44
N GLY A 354 -18.70 -3.31 -18.39
CA GLY A 354 -19.90 -3.53 -17.58
C GLY A 354 -19.61 -3.44 -16.09
N THR A 355 -18.70 -4.25 -15.56
CA THR A 355 -18.25 -4.19 -14.15
C THR A 355 -16.73 -4.35 -14.03
N VAL A 356 -16.18 -3.83 -12.92
CA VAL A 356 -14.79 -4.03 -12.52
C VAL A 356 -14.73 -4.51 -11.08
N PRO A 357 -14.03 -5.64 -10.80
CA PRO A 357 -13.81 -6.10 -9.44
C PRO A 357 -12.78 -5.21 -8.72
N GLN A 358 -13.05 -4.95 -7.45
CA GLN A 358 -12.18 -4.15 -6.58
C GLN A 358 -11.99 -4.83 -5.23
N VAL A 359 -10.84 -4.59 -4.60
CA VAL A 359 -10.62 -4.96 -3.20
C VAL A 359 -11.18 -3.84 -2.31
N ALA A 360 -12.08 -4.17 -1.41
CA ALA A 360 -12.70 -3.20 -0.52
C ALA A 360 -11.68 -2.53 0.41
N SER A 361 -11.96 -1.30 0.83
CA SER A 361 -11.16 -0.61 1.84
C SER A 361 -11.18 -1.40 3.16
N PRO A 362 -10.03 -1.63 3.81
CA PRO A 362 -9.99 -2.32 5.10
C PRO A 362 -10.50 -1.44 6.26
N ILE A 363 -10.61 -0.12 6.06
CA ILE A 363 -11.03 0.83 7.10
C ILE A 363 -12.54 0.93 7.11
N ARG A 364 -13.13 0.68 8.30
CA ARG A 364 -14.57 0.76 8.55
C ARG A 364 -14.82 1.78 9.64
N LEU A 365 -15.55 2.84 9.30
CA LEU A 365 -16.00 3.87 10.21
C LEU A 365 -17.49 3.68 10.46
N SER A 366 -17.94 3.75 11.71
CA SER A 366 -19.34 3.51 12.09
C SER A 366 -20.28 4.60 11.56
N GLU A 367 -19.85 5.85 11.60
CA GLU A 367 -20.68 7.01 11.24
C GLU A 367 -20.50 7.44 9.78
N THR A 368 -19.32 7.20 9.20
CA THR A 368 -18.98 7.62 7.84
C THR A 368 -18.36 6.45 7.08
N PRO A 369 -19.13 5.38 6.79
CA PRO A 369 -18.63 4.22 6.09
C PRO A 369 -18.11 4.60 4.69
N VAL A 370 -17.19 3.78 4.17
CA VAL A 370 -16.66 3.97 2.82
C VAL A 370 -17.78 3.81 1.79
N GLU A 371 -17.84 4.73 0.83
CA GLU A 371 -18.73 4.67 -0.32
C GLU A 371 -17.91 4.40 -1.60
N TYR A 372 -18.30 3.39 -2.34
CA TYR A 372 -17.73 3.06 -3.65
C TYR A 372 -18.55 3.75 -4.74
N ARG A 373 -18.32 5.06 -4.92
CA ARG A 373 -19.13 5.94 -5.79
C ARG A 373 -18.80 5.77 -7.27
N ASN A 374 -17.50 5.69 -7.58
CA ASN A 374 -16.99 5.64 -8.94
C ASN A 374 -16.00 4.50 -9.11
N PRO A 375 -16.05 3.75 -10.23
CA PRO A 375 -14.96 2.85 -10.61
C PRO A 375 -13.67 3.65 -10.87
N PRO A 376 -12.51 2.99 -11.01
CA PRO A 376 -11.34 3.64 -11.59
C PRO A 376 -11.70 4.25 -12.95
N PRO A 377 -11.42 5.56 -13.18
CA PRO A 377 -11.89 6.25 -14.38
C PRO A 377 -11.08 5.89 -15.62
N THR A 378 -11.70 5.90 -16.78
CA THR A 378 -10.98 5.90 -18.05
C THR A 378 -10.22 7.23 -18.25
N LEU A 379 -9.20 7.22 -19.10
CA LEU A 379 -8.35 8.40 -19.31
C LEU A 379 -9.18 9.62 -19.79
N GLY A 380 -9.07 10.72 -19.06
CA GLY A 380 -9.73 11.98 -19.38
C GLY A 380 -11.26 11.98 -19.21
N GLN A 381 -11.84 10.93 -18.61
CA GLN A 381 -13.30 10.76 -18.51
C GLN A 381 -14.03 11.98 -17.94
N HIS A 382 -13.39 12.77 -17.10
CA HIS A 382 -14.03 13.89 -16.40
C HIS A 382 -13.43 15.25 -16.76
N THR A 383 -12.65 15.32 -17.85
CA THR A 383 -11.93 16.56 -18.23
C THR A 383 -12.88 17.73 -18.39
N ASP A 384 -13.91 17.60 -19.20
CA ASP A 384 -14.88 18.68 -19.47
C ASP A 384 -15.64 19.07 -18.21
N GLU A 385 -16.24 18.07 -17.55
CA GLU A 385 -17.02 18.27 -16.31
C GLU A 385 -16.24 19.09 -15.27
N VAL A 386 -14.98 18.71 -15.04
CA VAL A 386 -14.15 19.37 -14.01
C VAL A 386 -13.75 20.79 -14.45
N LEU A 387 -13.33 20.96 -15.70
CA LEU A 387 -12.89 22.27 -16.20
C LEU A 387 -14.07 23.26 -16.33
N GLU A 388 -15.22 22.80 -16.76
CA GLU A 388 -16.46 23.61 -16.77
C GLU A 388 -16.88 23.99 -15.35
N THR A 389 -17.01 23.00 -14.47
CA THR A 389 -17.55 23.21 -13.11
C THR A 389 -16.61 24.04 -12.24
N LEU A 390 -15.32 23.76 -12.28
CA LEU A 390 -14.36 24.40 -11.39
C LEU A 390 -13.75 25.66 -11.97
N LEU A 391 -13.52 25.73 -13.28
CA LEU A 391 -12.84 26.87 -13.90
C LEU A 391 -13.80 27.73 -14.75
N GLY A 392 -15.04 27.29 -14.98
CA GLY A 392 -16.02 28.01 -15.75
C GLY A 392 -15.68 28.06 -17.24
N LEU A 393 -14.92 27.10 -17.76
CA LEU A 393 -14.56 27.05 -19.18
C LEU A 393 -15.78 26.64 -20.00
N ASP A 394 -16.10 27.40 -21.04
CA ASP A 394 -17.18 27.04 -21.97
C ASP A 394 -16.69 26.03 -23.04
N ALA A 395 -17.62 25.48 -23.80
CA ALA A 395 -17.34 24.49 -24.84
C ALA A 395 -16.32 25.00 -25.87
N ALA A 396 -16.37 26.28 -26.23
CA ALA A 396 -15.43 26.88 -27.19
C ALA A 396 -14.00 26.96 -26.59
N ALA A 397 -13.88 27.23 -25.31
CA ALA A 397 -12.57 27.20 -24.62
C ALA A 397 -12.01 25.78 -24.55
N LEU A 398 -12.85 24.79 -24.24
CA LEU A 398 -12.44 23.39 -24.21
C LEU A 398 -12.00 22.88 -25.59
N GLU A 399 -12.70 23.25 -26.64
CA GLU A 399 -12.33 22.90 -28.01
C GLU A 399 -10.96 23.49 -28.39
N ARG A 400 -10.71 24.77 -28.09
CA ARG A 400 -9.37 25.38 -28.31
C ARG A 400 -8.26 24.68 -27.56
N LEU A 401 -8.53 24.22 -26.33
CA LEU A 401 -7.53 23.47 -25.53
C LEU A 401 -7.22 22.07 -26.13
N ARG A 402 -8.25 21.42 -26.72
CA ARG A 402 -8.05 20.16 -27.46
C ARG A 402 -7.26 20.35 -28.73
N ASP A 403 -7.62 21.39 -29.55
CA ASP A 403 -6.90 21.74 -30.78
C ASP A 403 -5.42 22.03 -30.45
N GLY A 404 -5.18 22.71 -29.34
CA GLY A 404 -3.84 22.97 -28.81
C GLY A 404 -3.15 21.76 -28.15
N LYS A 405 -3.81 20.61 -28.06
CA LYS A 405 -3.33 19.40 -27.38
C LYS A 405 -2.94 19.65 -25.91
N VAL A 406 -3.64 20.58 -25.26
CA VAL A 406 -3.44 20.88 -23.83
C VAL A 406 -4.24 19.93 -22.95
N ILE A 407 -5.42 19.50 -23.43
CA ILE A 407 -6.31 18.56 -22.76
C ILE A 407 -6.67 17.39 -23.65
#